data_3cda174be49f66fcd5e673ac88dff70b
#
_entry.id   3cda174be49f66fcd5e673ac88dff70b
#
_cell.length_a   1.000
_cell.length_b   1.000
_cell.length_c   1.000
_cell.angle_alpha   90.00
_cell.angle_beta   90.00
_cell.angle_gamma   90.00
#
_symmetry.space_group_name_H-M   'P 1'
#
loop_
_entity.id
_entity.type
_entity.pdbx_description
1 polymer ?
#
loop_
_entity_poly.entity_id
_entity_poly.type
_entity_poly.pdbx_seq_one_letter_code
_entity_poly.pdbx_strand_id
1 'polypeptide(L)'
;MRPQRGAQLESVGIPTIGPADALVRVRAASICGTDLHIYGWDRWSASRIRPPLTFGHEFCGVVEKVGDEVTTIRDGDFVTAEMHVNCGHCRPCRMGQPHVCQNVKILGIDADGCFAEFVRIPARNVWKVDPAIPEHYAAIMDPLGNAVHTVLAGEIAGLNVLVTGAGPIGLMSIAVARAAGCATLFATEVNAHRRELAKKMGADEALDPTQGDVVQHVLDATDGAGVDVMLEMSGHPDAIHKGFQMLRPGGRASLLGIPKDPVTLDLVNDVIFKGATVQGIYGRRMFETWVQMTELLKHGRLNLEPLFKERMPLEKFDDAFSLLESGQAGKVLFYPNGAAK
;
A
#
# COMPACT_ATOMS: atom_id res chain seq x y z
N MET A 1 -7.27 -18.96 -10.22
CA MET A 1 -6.63 -19.56 -9.03
C MET A 1 -7.46 -20.71 -8.52
N ARG A 2 -6.82 -21.77 -8.00
CA ARG A 2 -7.47 -22.95 -7.39
C ARG A 2 -7.17 -22.97 -5.88
N PRO A 3 -7.91 -23.74 -5.05
CA PRO A 3 -7.70 -23.80 -3.60
C PRO A 3 -6.43 -24.59 -3.21
N GLN A 4 -5.28 -24.14 -3.68
CA GLN A 4 -3.94 -24.69 -3.42
C GLN A 4 -2.89 -23.60 -3.67
N ARG A 5 -1.66 -23.79 -3.17
CA ARG A 5 -0.53 -22.89 -3.47
C ARG A 5 -0.35 -22.74 -4.98
N GLY A 6 -0.07 -21.53 -5.42
CA GLY A 6 0.21 -21.16 -6.80
C GLY A 6 -0.99 -20.56 -7.53
N ALA A 7 -0.77 -20.21 -8.77
CA ALA A 7 -1.76 -19.68 -9.70
C ALA A 7 -1.66 -20.44 -11.05
N GLN A 8 -2.61 -20.21 -11.93
CA GLN A 8 -2.58 -20.73 -13.30
C GLN A 8 -2.98 -19.60 -14.24
N LEU A 9 -2.30 -19.51 -15.37
CA LEU A 9 -2.72 -18.66 -16.48
C LEU A 9 -3.81 -19.39 -17.27
N GLU A 10 -4.96 -18.76 -17.42
CA GLU A 10 -6.12 -19.31 -18.14
C GLU A 10 -6.69 -18.26 -19.08
N SER A 11 -7.13 -18.69 -20.27
CA SER A 11 -7.95 -17.83 -21.12
C SER A 11 -9.36 -17.77 -20.57
N VAL A 12 -9.82 -16.57 -20.26
CA VAL A 12 -11.16 -16.29 -19.75
C VAL A 12 -11.87 -15.29 -20.66
N GLY A 13 -13.21 -15.26 -20.61
CA GLY A 13 -13.98 -14.25 -21.34
C GLY A 13 -13.69 -12.83 -20.84
N ILE A 14 -13.73 -11.85 -21.74
CA ILE A 14 -13.68 -10.43 -21.37
C ILE A 14 -14.85 -10.13 -20.44
N PRO A 15 -14.61 -9.45 -19.29
CA PRO A 15 -15.67 -9.14 -18.34
C PRO A 15 -16.82 -8.35 -18.94
N THR A 16 -18.04 -8.79 -18.70
CA THR A 16 -19.25 -8.02 -19.06
C THR A 16 -19.46 -6.89 -18.05
N ILE A 17 -19.66 -5.67 -18.53
CA ILE A 17 -19.91 -4.48 -17.70
C ILE A 17 -21.41 -4.22 -17.54
N GLY A 18 -21.79 -3.73 -16.37
CA GLY A 18 -23.12 -3.17 -16.11
C GLY A 18 -23.20 -1.68 -16.49
N PRO A 19 -24.40 -1.07 -16.37
CA PRO A 19 -24.62 0.32 -16.79
C PRO A 19 -23.77 1.35 -16.03
N ALA A 20 -23.35 1.05 -14.80
CA ALA A 20 -22.53 1.92 -13.94
C ALA A 20 -21.05 1.47 -13.83
N ASP A 21 -20.60 0.56 -14.70
CA ASP A 21 -19.22 0.01 -14.67
C ASP A 21 -18.38 0.59 -15.82
N ALA A 22 -17.07 0.44 -15.68
CA ALA A 22 -16.08 0.60 -16.74
C ALA A 22 -15.34 -0.72 -16.99
N LEU A 23 -15.04 -1.01 -18.23
CA LEU A 23 -14.07 -2.00 -18.67
C LEU A 23 -12.74 -1.29 -18.89
N VAL A 24 -11.70 -1.71 -18.20
CA VAL A 24 -10.36 -1.12 -18.33
C VAL A 24 -9.41 -2.15 -18.91
N ARG A 25 -8.70 -1.77 -19.97
CA ARG A 25 -7.57 -2.53 -20.51
C ARG A 25 -6.37 -2.25 -19.63
N VAL A 26 -5.89 -3.26 -18.92
CA VAL A 26 -4.77 -3.16 -17.98
C VAL A 26 -3.48 -2.91 -18.75
N ARG A 27 -2.76 -1.84 -18.44
CA ARG A 27 -1.42 -1.56 -18.96
C ARG A 27 -0.34 -2.16 -18.09
N ALA A 28 -0.38 -1.85 -16.80
CA ALA A 28 0.54 -2.39 -15.82
C ALA A 28 -0.22 -2.78 -14.56
N ALA A 29 0.17 -3.87 -13.94
CA ALA A 29 -0.32 -4.30 -12.63
C ALA A 29 0.86 -4.59 -11.71
N SER A 30 0.69 -4.39 -10.40
CA SER A 30 1.74 -4.56 -9.39
C SER A 30 1.35 -5.62 -8.39
N ILE A 31 2.33 -6.37 -7.90
CA ILE A 31 2.10 -7.40 -6.88
C ILE A 31 2.13 -6.75 -5.48
N CYS A 32 1.10 -7.04 -4.69
CA CYS A 32 0.97 -6.67 -3.28
C CYS A 32 1.42 -7.80 -2.34
N GLY A 33 1.74 -7.47 -1.09
CA GLY A 33 1.93 -8.47 -0.03
C GLY A 33 0.71 -9.39 0.16
N THR A 34 -0.49 -8.86 -0.02
CA THR A 34 -1.74 -9.64 0.01
C THR A 34 -1.77 -10.71 -1.09
N ASP A 35 -1.23 -10.42 -2.27
CA ASP A 35 -1.16 -11.39 -3.37
C ASP A 35 -0.20 -12.54 -3.04
N LEU A 36 0.88 -12.29 -2.26
CA LEU A 36 1.75 -13.34 -1.75
C LEU A 36 1.00 -14.29 -0.81
N HIS A 37 0.14 -13.77 0.07
CA HIS A 37 -0.73 -14.59 0.92
C HIS A 37 -1.69 -15.43 0.08
N ILE A 38 -2.32 -14.83 -0.96
CA ILE A 38 -3.24 -15.52 -1.87
C ILE A 38 -2.49 -16.61 -2.65
N TYR A 39 -1.33 -16.28 -3.24
CA TYR A 39 -0.50 -17.22 -3.97
C TYR A 39 0.00 -18.37 -3.09
N GLY A 40 0.41 -18.06 -1.84
CA GLY A 40 0.85 -19.03 -0.84
C GLY A 40 -0.28 -19.91 -0.29
N TRP A 41 -1.55 -19.51 -0.51
CA TRP A 41 -2.76 -20.20 -0.01
C TRP A 41 -2.72 -20.41 1.51
N ASP A 42 -2.38 -19.38 2.25
CA ASP A 42 -2.30 -19.44 3.72
C ASP A 42 -3.69 -19.53 4.38
N ARG A 43 -3.71 -19.60 5.71
CA ARG A 43 -4.94 -19.72 6.51
C ARG A 43 -5.94 -18.59 6.24
N TRP A 44 -5.45 -17.36 6.07
CA TRP A 44 -6.29 -16.20 5.78
C TRP A 44 -6.91 -16.34 4.37
N SER A 45 -6.11 -16.63 3.37
CA SER A 45 -6.57 -16.82 1.98
C SER A 45 -7.60 -17.95 1.88
N ALA A 46 -7.33 -19.10 2.50
CA ALA A 46 -8.25 -20.23 2.52
C ALA A 46 -9.60 -19.90 3.18
N SER A 47 -9.62 -18.98 4.16
CA SER A 47 -10.85 -18.55 4.83
C SER A 47 -11.69 -17.58 3.99
N ARG A 48 -11.06 -16.75 3.16
CA ARG A 48 -11.69 -15.62 2.46
C ARG A 48 -11.87 -15.83 0.96
N ILE A 49 -10.86 -16.37 0.27
CA ILE A 49 -10.86 -16.48 -1.19
C ILE A 49 -11.80 -17.58 -1.65
N ARG A 50 -12.50 -17.34 -2.74
CA ARG A 50 -13.44 -18.29 -3.36
C ARG A 50 -13.06 -18.51 -4.83
N PRO A 51 -12.22 -19.50 -5.11
CA PRO A 51 -11.87 -19.85 -6.49
C PRO A 51 -13.06 -20.39 -7.29
N PRO A 52 -13.08 -20.20 -8.64
CA PRO A 52 -12.04 -19.55 -9.42
C PRO A 52 -12.04 -18.04 -9.22
N LEU A 53 -10.87 -17.39 -9.19
CA LEU A 53 -10.72 -15.96 -9.01
C LEU A 53 -9.54 -15.44 -9.82
N THR A 54 -9.74 -14.39 -10.60
CA THR A 54 -8.64 -13.55 -11.09
C THR A 54 -8.26 -12.58 -9.97
N PHE A 55 -7.06 -12.71 -9.41
CA PHE A 55 -6.62 -11.85 -8.30
C PHE A 55 -5.80 -10.65 -8.80
N GLY A 56 -5.20 -9.88 -7.88
CA GLY A 56 -4.51 -8.63 -8.18
C GLY A 56 -5.41 -7.40 -8.03
N HIS A 57 -4.88 -6.36 -7.37
CA HIS A 57 -5.64 -5.17 -6.99
C HIS A 57 -4.84 -3.87 -7.09
N GLU A 58 -3.68 -3.89 -7.71
CA GLU A 58 -2.84 -2.74 -7.97
C GLU A 58 -2.60 -2.64 -9.48
N PHE A 59 -3.11 -1.60 -10.15
CA PHE A 59 -2.99 -1.49 -11.60
C PHE A 59 -3.13 -0.06 -12.11
N CYS A 60 -2.76 0.14 -13.38
CA CYS A 60 -3.23 1.23 -14.21
C CYS A 60 -3.60 0.71 -15.59
N GLY A 61 -4.40 1.47 -16.32
CA GLY A 61 -4.86 1.07 -17.63
C GLY A 61 -5.59 2.17 -18.39
N VAL A 62 -6.19 1.80 -19.49
CA VAL A 62 -6.99 2.70 -20.33
C VAL A 62 -8.43 2.20 -20.38
N VAL A 63 -9.38 3.10 -20.20
CA VAL A 63 -10.79 2.77 -20.32
C VAL A 63 -11.08 2.29 -21.74
N GLU A 64 -11.50 1.05 -21.87
CA GLU A 64 -11.87 0.42 -23.14
C GLU A 64 -13.34 0.72 -23.49
N LYS A 65 -14.21 0.68 -22.48
CA LYS A 65 -15.64 0.91 -22.61
C LYS A 65 -16.25 1.32 -21.28
N VAL A 66 -17.27 2.17 -21.33
CA VAL A 66 -18.10 2.54 -20.17
C VAL A 66 -19.55 2.08 -20.34
N GLY A 67 -20.24 1.87 -19.23
CA GLY A 67 -21.68 1.62 -19.21
C GLY A 67 -22.49 2.89 -19.42
N ASP A 68 -23.76 2.75 -19.81
CA ASP A 68 -24.61 3.84 -20.28
C ASP A 68 -24.95 4.92 -19.20
N GLU A 69 -24.78 4.59 -17.91
CA GLU A 69 -24.99 5.53 -16.80
C GLU A 69 -23.71 6.27 -16.40
N VAL A 70 -22.55 5.96 -17.01
CA VAL A 70 -21.27 6.54 -16.65
C VAL A 70 -21.07 7.89 -17.35
N THR A 71 -20.85 8.95 -16.57
CA THR A 71 -20.65 10.32 -17.07
C THR A 71 -19.33 10.94 -16.67
N THR A 72 -18.57 10.31 -15.75
CA THR A 72 -17.36 10.88 -15.13
C THR A 72 -16.07 10.54 -15.86
N ILE A 73 -16.09 9.46 -16.62
CA ILE A 73 -14.98 8.93 -17.42
C ILE A 73 -15.49 8.53 -18.80
N ARG A 74 -14.58 8.35 -19.75
CA ARG A 74 -14.90 7.95 -21.14
C ARG A 74 -13.83 7.01 -21.70
N ASP A 75 -14.16 6.37 -22.80
CA ASP A 75 -13.24 5.54 -23.56
C ASP A 75 -11.96 6.32 -23.90
N GLY A 76 -10.79 5.69 -23.70
CA GLY A 76 -9.48 6.28 -23.91
C GLY A 76 -8.89 7.00 -22.68
N ASP A 77 -9.63 7.25 -21.62
CA ASP A 77 -9.08 7.86 -20.40
C ASP A 77 -8.02 6.93 -19.76
N PHE A 78 -6.86 7.49 -19.37
CA PHE A 78 -5.86 6.79 -18.58
C PHE A 78 -6.25 6.82 -17.11
N VAL A 79 -6.31 5.64 -16.48
CA VAL A 79 -6.92 5.45 -15.17
C VAL A 79 -6.19 4.45 -14.30
N THR A 80 -6.41 4.55 -13.01
CA THR A 80 -6.30 3.51 -11.98
C THR A 80 -7.61 3.44 -11.20
N ALA A 81 -7.68 2.72 -10.09
CA ALA A 81 -8.92 2.66 -9.31
C ALA A 81 -8.69 2.43 -7.82
N GLU A 82 -9.65 2.91 -7.02
CA GLU A 82 -9.83 2.48 -5.63
C GLU A 82 -10.46 1.08 -5.63
N MET A 83 -9.67 0.08 -5.23
CA MET A 83 -10.12 -1.31 -5.30
C MET A 83 -11.05 -1.72 -4.15
N HIS A 84 -11.20 -0.89 -3.12
CA HIS A 84 -12.19 -1.07 -2.07
C HIS A 84 -13.55 -0.50 -2.50
N VAL A 85 -14.49 -1.38 -2.83
CA VAL A 85 -15.86 -0.99 -3.24
C VAL A 85 -16.74 -0.92 -2.01
N ASN A 86 -17.08 0.30 -1.60
CA ASN A 86 -17.93 0.57 -0.44
C ASN A 86 -19.43 0.44 -0.79
N CYS A 87 -20.29 0.13 0.20
CA CYS A 87 -21.74 -0.02 -0.03
C CYS A 87 -22.52 1.30 -0.12
N GLY A 88 -21.97 2.41 0.34
CA GLY A 88 -22.59 3.74 0.31
C GLY A 88 -23.67 4.01 1.38
N HIS A 89 -24.21 3.00 2.05
CA HIS A 89 -25.37 3.16 2.95
C HIS A 89 -25.16 2.75 4.41
N CYS A 90 -24.10 2.01 4.75
CA CYS A 90 -23.80 1.69 6.15
C CYS A 90 -23.38 2.94 6.94
N ARG A 91 -23.36 2.84 8.26
CA ARG A 91 -23.07 3.99 9.13
C ARG A 91 -21.75 4.67 8.81
N PRO A 92 -20.59 3.98 8.69
CA PRO A 92 -19.33 4.63 8.29
C PRO A 92 -19.44 5.36 6.94
N CYS A 93 -20.04 4.74 5.93
CA CYS A 93 -20.22 5.39 4.63
C CYS A 93 -21.00 6.70 4.73
N ARG A 94 -22.10 6.69 5.51
CA ARG A 94 -22.93 7.90 5.71
C ARG A 94 -22.26 8.97 6.55
N MET A 95 -21.27 8.59 7.35
CA MET A 95 -20.43 9.51 8.14
C MET A 95 -19.21 10.03 7.37
N GLY A 96 -19.08 9.78 6.06
CA GLY A 96 -17.94 10.21 5.26
C GLY A 96 -16.68 9.34 5.45
N GLN A 97 -16.83 8.13 5.98
CA GLN A 97 -15.73 7.19 6.22
C GLN A 97 -15.90 5.90 5.39
N PRO A 98 -16.02 5.98 4.05
CA PRO A 98 -16.29 4.81 3.21
C PRO A 98 -15.17 3.78 3.21
N HIS A 99 -13.93 4.17 3.52
CA HIS A 99 -12.78 3.27 3.65
C HIS A 99 -12.94 2.21 4.75
N VAL A 100 -13.71 2.49 5.80
CA VAL A 100 -14.07 1.54 6.87
C VAL A 100 -15.49 1.01 6.72
N CYS A 101 -15.96 0.86 5.50
CA CYS A 101 -17.28 0.32 5.17
C CYS A 101 -17.48 -1.07 5.76
N GLN A 102 -18.62 -1.30 6.44
CA GLN A 102 -18.97 -2.60 7.04
C GLN A 102 -19.16 -3.72 6.00
N ASN A 103 -19.46 -3.34 4.75
CA ASN A 103 -19.74 -4.27 3.66
C ASN A 103 -18.76 -4.06 2.50
N VAL A 104 -17.52 -3.66 2.80
CA VAL A 104 -16.51 -3.44 1.77
C VAL A 104 -16.23 -4.73 1.00
N LYS A 105 -16.16 -4.63 -0.32
CA LYS A 105 -15.64 -5.67 -1.20
C LYS A 105 -14.38 -5.17 -1.86
N ILE A 106 -13.37 -6.02 -1.97
CA ILE A 106 -12.09 -5.67 -2.58
C ILE A 106 -11.97 -6.44 -3.89
N LEU A 107 -11.81 -5.72 -4.99
CA LEU A 107 -11.54 -6.32 -6.29
C LEU A 107 -10.16 -7.00 -6.25
N GLY A 108 -10.06 -8.19 -6.83
CA GLY A 108 -8.89 -9.05 -6.72
C GLY A 108 -8.87 -9.94 -5.47
N ILE A 109 -9.84 -9.80 -4.57
CA ILE A 109 -9.99 -10.58 -3.33
C ILE A 109 -11.40 -11.17 -3.19
N ASP A 110 -12.43 -10.33 -3.27
CA ASP A 110 -13.84 -10.71 -3.12
C ASP A 110 -14.56 -10.80 -4.47
N ALA A 111 -13.95 -10.33 -5.54
CA ALA A 111 -14.36 -10.39 -6.95
C ALA A 111 -13.13 -10.31 -7.83
N ASP A 112 -13.29 -10.60 -9.14
CA ASP A 112 -12.18 -10.60 -10.09
C ASP A 112 -11.43 -9.26 -10.12
N GLY A 113 -10.11 -9.36 -10.18
CA GLY A 113 -9.14 -8.27 -10.14
C GLY A 113 -8.38 -8.08 -11.45
N CYS A 114 -7.17 -7.53 -11.33
CA CYS A 114 -6.43 -6.93 -12.44
C CYS A 114 -5.26 -7.75 -13.00
N PHE A 115 -4.97 -8.96 -12.51
CA PHE A 115 -3.97 -9.83 -13.15
C PHE A 115 -4.56 -10.50 -14.40
N ALA A 116 -4.98 -9.67 -15.35
CA ALA A 116 -5.60 -10.03 -16.60
C ALA A 116 -5.45 -8.89 -17.62
N GLU A 117 -5.75 -9.14 -18.89
CA GLU A 117 -5.74 -8.11 -19.94
C GLU A 117 -6.81 -7.02 -19.73
N PHE A 118 -7.93 -7.39 -19.10
CA PHE A 118 -9.05 -6.50 -18.81
C PHE A 118 -9.55 -6.69 -17.38
N VAL A 119 -10.03 -5.59 -16.79
CA VAL A 119 -10.69 -5.60 -15.49
C VAL A 119 -11.96 -4.76 -15.53
N ARG A 120 -13.03 -5.25 -14.86
CA ARG A 120 -14.26 -4.50 -14.65
C ARG A 120 -14.19 -3.75 -13.32
N ILE A 121 -14.45 -2.46 -13.36
CA ILE A 121 -14.43 -1.57 -12.20
C ILE A 121 -15.75 -0.79 -12.12
N PRO A 122 -16.42 -0.67 -10.97
CA PRO A 122 -17.48 0.30 -10.79
C PRO A 122 -16.96 1.72 -11.10
N ALA A 123 -17.61 2.44 -12.01
CA ALA A 123 -17.08 3.73 -12.51
C ALA A 123 -16.81 4.75 -11.40
N ARG A 124 -17.59 4.72 -10.31
CA ARG A 124 -17.37 5.57 -9.13
C ARG A 124 -16.03 5.31 -8.40
N ASN A 125 -15.41 4.16 -8.63
CA ASN A 125 -14.13 3.77 -8.04
C ASN A 125 -12.95 4.10 -8.96
N VAL A 126 -13.22 4.40 -10.23
CA VAL A 126 -12.17 4.73 -11.21
C VAL A 126 -11.59 6.11 -10.91
N TRP A 127 -10.26 6.21 -10.94
CA TRP A 127 -9.51 7.44 -10.76
C TRP A 127 -8.76 7.79 -12.04
N LYS A 128 -9.03 8.97 -12.61
CA LYS A 128 -8.29 9.49 -13.78
C LYS A 128 -6.89 9.86 -13.35
N VAL A 129 -5.90 9.37 -14.10
CA VAL A 129 -4.49 9.65 -13.86
C VAL A 129 -4.05 10.81 -14.74
N ASP A 130 -3.38 11.80 -14.13
CA ASP A 130 -2.77 12.90 -14.86
C ASP A 130 -1.67 12.35 -15.80
N PRO A 131 -1.63 12.74 -17.09
CA PRO A 131 -0.62 12.25 -18.04
C PRO A 131 0.84 12.52 -17.65
N ALA A 132 1.09 13.44 -16.71
CA ALA A 132 2.42 13.69 -16.17
C ALA A 132 2.90 12.58 -15.21
N ILE A 133 2.00 11.72 -14.72
CA ILE A 133 2.33 10.63 -13.81
C ILE A 133 2.77 9.42 -14.61
N PRO A 134 3.99 8.89 -14.40
CA PRO A 134 4.48 7.71 -15.10
C PRO A 134 3.59 6.48 -14.85
N GLU A 135 3.44 5.63 -15.86
CA GLU A 135 2.60 4.43 -15.82
C GLU A 135 2.93 3.51 -14.63
N HIS A 136 4.21 3.27 -14.36
CA HIS A 136 4.63 2.44 -13.23
C HIS A 136 4.31 3.07 -11.86
N TYR A 137 4.25 4.41 -11.75
CA TYR A 137 3.76 5.08 -10.54
C TYR A 137 2.23 4.95 -10.43
N ALA A 138 1.53 5.10 -11.55
CA ALA A 138 0.08 4.93 -11.59
C ALA A 138 -0.35 3.52 -11.14
N ALA A 139 0.41 2.49 -11.53
CA ALA A 139 0.13 1.10 -11.16
C ALA A 139 0.23 0.82 -9.65
N ILE A 140 0.96 1.64 -8.88
CA ILE A 140 1.13 1.47 -7.43
C ILE A 140 0.37 2.52 -6.60
N MET A 141 -0.54 3.28 -7.21
CA MET A 141 -1.30 4.30 -6.47
C MET A 141 -2.16 3.70 -5.36
N ASP A 142 -2.62 2.46 -5.49
CA ASP A 142 -3.33 1.75 -4.41
C ASP A 142 -2.49 1.66 -3.13
N PRO A 143 -1.33 0.98 -3.09
CA PRO A 143 -0.51 0.89 -1.88
C PRO A 143 0.16 2.21 -1.50
N LEU A 144 0.48 3.09 -2.46
CA LEU A 144 0.98 4.44 -2.18
C LEU A 144 -0.05 5.24 -1.38
N GLY A 145 -1.33 5.09 -1.68
CA GLY A 145 -2.39 5.72 -0.92
C GLY A 145 -2.44 5.27 0.54
N ASN A 146 -2.10 4.00 0.85
CA ASN A 146 -1.95 3.55 2.23
C ASN A 146 -0.81 4.28 2.94
N ALA A 147 0.32 4.47 2.25
CA ALA A 147 1.46 5.24 2.77
C ALA A 147 1.08 6.70 3.02
N VAL A 148 0.41 7.36 2.06
CA VAL A 148 -0.06 8.74 2.19
C VAL A 148 -1.05 8.88 3.36
N HIS A 149 -2.03 7.98 3.47
CA HIS A 149 -2.96 7.98 4.61
C HIS A 149 -2.23 7.85 5.95
N THR A 150 -1.26 6.94 6.06
CA THR A 150 -0.53 6.70 7.32
C THR A 150 0.32 7.90 7.72
N VAL A 151 1.04 8.47 6.78
CA VAL A 151 1.92 9.62 7.03
C VAL A 151 1.11 10.87 7.36
N LEU A 152 0.11 11.20 6.52
CA LEU A 152 -0.69 12.41 6.61
C LEU A 152 -1.91 12.28 7.55
N ALA A 153 -1.99 11.20 8.34
CA ALA A 153 -3.01 11.05 9.38
C ALA A 153 -2.90 12.08 10.53
N GLY A 154 -1.82 12.85 10.57
CA GLY A 154 -1.57 13.97 11.47
C GLY A 154 -0.35 14.75 11.00
N GLU A 155 0.07 15.74 11.79
CA GLU A 155 1.22 16.58 11.49
C GLU A 155 2.51 15.75 11.33
N ILE A 156 3.39 16.20 10.43
CA ILE A 156 4.65 15.56 10.11
C ILE A 156 5.79 16.57 9.87
N ALA A 157 5.46 17.77 9.37
CA ALA A 157 6.45 18.78 9.01
C ALA A 157 7.24 19.26 10.24
N GLY A 158 8.56 19.24 10.14
CA GLY A 158 9.47 19.65 11.23
C GLY A 158 9.58 18.64 12.38
N LEU A 159 8.99 17.43 12.25
CA LEU A 159 8.97 16.41 13.30
C LEU A 159 10.00 15.29 13.04
N ASN A 160 10.47 14.65 14.12
CA ASN A 160 11.27 13.42 14.05
C ASN A 160 10.35 12.22 13.85
N VAL A 161 10.61 11.42 12.83
CA VAL A 161 9.76 10.33 12.38
C VAL A 161 10.51 9.01 12.40
N LEU A 162 9.84 7.96 12.87
CA LEU A 162 10.31 6.59 12.79
C LEU A 162 9.37 5.76 11.91
N VAL A 163 9.93 5.05 10.93
CA VAL A 163 9.22 4.02 10.16
C VAL A 163 9.72 2.65 10.60
N THR A 164 8.85 1.82 11.18
CA THR A 164 9.18 0.44 11.54
C THR A 164 8.78 -0.50 10.43
N GLY A 165 9.76 -1.15 9.80
CA GLY A 165 9.58 -2.00 8.63
C GLY A 165 9.65 -1.22 7.31
N ALA A 166 10.65 -1.51 6.49
CA ALA A 166 10.86 -0.96 5.16
C ALA A 166 10.41 -1.93 4.05
N GLY A 167 9.25 -2.58 4.23
CA GLY A 167 8.54 -3.23 3.14
C GLY A 167 8.06 -2.21 2.10
N PRO A 168 7.39 -2.63 0.99
CA PRO A 168 6.99 -1.70 -0.07
C PRO A 168 6.21 -0.47 0.43
N ILE A 169 5.24 -0.65 1.34
CA ILE A 169 4.47 0.49 1.89
C ILE A 169 5.33 1.33 2.83
N GLY A 170 6.20 0.71 3.65
CA GLY A 170 7.15 1.43 4.51
C GLY A 170 8.12 2.30 3.70
N LEU A 171 8.66 1.78 2.61
CA LEU A 171 9.51 2.53 1.67
C LEU A 171 8.75 3.72 1.05
N MET A 172 7.51 3.51 0.61
CA MET A 172 6.65 4.60 0.13
C MET A 172 6.36 5.63 1.22
N SER A 173 6.14 5.19 2.48
CA SER A 173 5.92 6.09 3.62
C SER A 173 7.15 6.94 3.93
N ILE A 174 8.37 6.40 3.76
CA ILE A 174 9.62 7.15 3.86
C ILE A 174 9.64 8.29 2.83
N ALA A 175 9.34 7.99 1.55
CA ALA A 175 9.29 9.00 0.51
C ALA A 175 8.22 10.08 0.79
N VAL A 176 7.04 9.68 1.26
CA VAL A 176 5.94 10.61 1.59
C VAL A 176 6.30 11.46 2.81
N ALA A 177 6.88 10.89 3.89
CA ALA A 177 7.30 11.64 5.08
C ALA A 177 8.37 12.67 4.74
N ARG A 178 9.33 12.31 3.89
CA ARG A 178 10.35 13.24 3.40
C ARG A 178 9.72 14.38 2.58
N ALA A 179 8.81 14.06 1.67
CA ALA A 179 8.09 15.06 0.88
C ALA A 179 7.20 15.97 1.74
N ALA A 180 6.66 15.45 2.84
CA ALA A 180 5.86 16.21 3.81
C ALA A 180 6.70 17.08 4.76
N GLY A 181 8.04 17.02 4.67
CA GLY A 181 8.94 17.94 5.40
C GLY A 181 9.28 17.51 6.82
N CYS A 182 9.34 16.21 7.12
CA CYS A 182 9.85 15.74 8.42
C CYS A 182 11.28 16.22 8.66
N ALA A 183 11.64 16.49 9.91
CA ALA A 183 12.98 16.96 10.29
C ALA A 183 14.00 15.82 10.18
N THR A 184 13.82 14.77 10.95
CA THR A 184 14.65 13.55 10.92
C THR A 184 13.80 12.33 10.61
N LEU A 185 14.32 11.42 9.81
CA LEU A 185 13.60 10.22 9.38
C LEU A 185 14.43 8.97 9.63
N PHE A 186 14.07 8.24 10.68
CA PHE A 186 14.62 6.94 11.00
C PHE A 186 13.79 5.82 10.37
N ALA A 187 14.45 4.75 9.95
CA ALA A 187 13.81 3.51 9.54
C ALA A 187 14.44 2.31 10.25
N THR A 188 13.64 1.31 10.62
CA THR A 188 14.16 0.03 11.10
C THR A 188 13.74 -1.09 10.16
N GLU A 189 14.69 -1.96 9.75
CA GLU A 189 14.44 -3.06 8.81
C GLU A 189 15.54 -4.12 8.94
N VAL A 190 15.17 -5.40 8.99
CA VAL A 190 16.11 -6.52 9.11
C VAL A 190 16.83 -6.84 7.80
N ASN A 191 16.18 -6.58 6.66
CA ASN A 191 16.72 -6.87 5.33
C ASN A 191 17.67 -5.76 4.88
N ALA A 192 18.95 -6.09 4.66
CA ALA A 192 19.99 -5.13 4.28
C ALA A 192 19.66 -4.39 2.95
N HIS A 193 19.14 -5.11 1.96
CA HIS A 193 18.76 -4.49 0.69
C HIS A 193 17.66 -3.44 0.87
N ARG A 194 16.65 -3.73 1.70
CA ARG A 194 15.56 -2.77 1.99
C ARG A 194 16.06 -1.57 2.82
N ARG A 195 17.05 -1.74 3.70
CA ARG A 195 17.69 -0.60 4.38
C ARG A 195 18.37 0.34 3.40
N GLU A 196 19.06 -0.20 2.39
CA GLU A 196 19.65 0.63 1.32
C GLU A 196 18.58 1.35 0.49
N LEU A 197 17.47 0.68 0.18
CA LEU A 197 16.33 1.35 -0.47
C LEU A 197 15.74 2.46 0.41
N ALA A 198 15.60 2.24 1.71
CA ALA A 198 15.09 3.24 2.66
C ALA A 198 15.93 4.52 2.63
N LYS A 199 17.27 4.41 2.63
CA LYS A 199 18.18 5.55 2.49
C LYS A 199 18.00 6.26 1.14
N LYS A 200 17.93 5.51 0.03
CA LYS A 200 17.70 6.08 -1.31
C LYS A 200 16.37 6.81 -1.44
N MET A 201 15.38 6.41 -0.65
CA MET A 201 14.04 7.00 -0.65
C MET A 201 13.86 8.13 0.37
N GLY A 202 14.91 8.43 1.15
CA GLY A 202 14.94 9.63 1.97
C GLY A 202 15.06 9.42 3.48
N ALA A 203 15.25 8.18 3.98
CA ALA A 203 15.59 7.98 5.38
C ALA A 203 17.00 8.54 5.66
N ASP A 204 17.15 9.30 6.74
CA ASP A 204 18.45 9.79 7.20
C ASP A 204 19.25 8.62 7.76
N GLU A 205 18.58 7.74 8.51
CA GLU A 205 19.16 6.52 9.03
C GLU A 205 18.25 5.30 8.80
N ALA A 206 18.85 4.18 8.41
CA ALA A 206 18.16 2.91 8.26
C ALA A 206 18.91 1.85 9.09
N LEU A 207 18.31 1.49 10.21
CA LEU A 207 18.92 0.71 11.29
C LEU A 207 18.49 -0.77 11.21
N ASP A 208 19.40 -1.66 11.56
CA ASP A 208 19.11 -3.09 11.75
C ASP A 208 18.66 -3.33 13.20
N PRO A 209 17.37 -3.66 13.45
CA PRO A 209 16.90 -3.85 14.81
C PRO A 209 17.43 -5.13 15.49
N THR A 210 18.17 -5.97 14.75
CA THR A 210 18.84 -7.18 15.27
C THR A 210 20.28 -6.91 15.69
N GLN A 211 20.82 -5.72 15.38
CA GLN A 211 22.21 -5.36 15.69
C GLN A 211 22.25 -4.12 16.58
N GLY A 212 22.83 -4.29 17.77
CA GLY A 212 22.93 -3.21 18.74
C GLY A 212 21.58 -2.81 19.38
N ASP A 213 21.63 -1.75 20.16
CA ASP A 213 20.45 -1.17 20.80
C ASP A 213 19.90 -0.02 19.97
N VAL A 214 19.00 -0.33 19.04
CA VAL A 214 18.37 0.69 18.16
C VAL A 214 17.50 1.66 18.95
N VAL A 215 16.97 1.27 20.11
CA VAL A 215 16.17 2.15 20.96
C VAL A 215 17.07 3.23 21.54
N GLN A 216 18.19 2.82 22.17
CA GLN A 216 19.13 3.77 22.73
C GLN A 216 19.73 4.68 21.65
N HIS A 217 20.05 4.13 20.47
CA HIS A 217 20.56 4.92 19.34
C HIS A 217 19.61 6.05 18.94
N VAL A 218 18.31 5.75 18.76
CA VAL A 218 17.31 6.77 18.39
C VAL A 218 17.09 7.77 19.52
N LEU A 219 17.10 7.33 20.78
CA LEU A 219 17.02 8.23 21.93
C LEU A 219 18.22 9.17 21.98
N ASP A 220 19.44 8.68 21.79
CA ASP A 220 20.63 9.52 21.77
C ASP A 220 20.61 10.54 20.62
N ALA A 221 20.14 10.11 19.43
CA ALA A 221 20.01 10.98 18.28
C ALA A 221 18.89 12.04 18.39
N THR A 222 18.04 11.91 19.42
CA THR A 222 16.94 12.83 19.72
C THR A 222 17.08 13.49 21.11
N ASP A 223 18.31 13.59 21.63
CA ASP A 223 18.61 14.20 22.94
C ASP A 223 17.80 13.57 24.10
N GLY A 224 17.50 12.29 24.02
CA GLY A 224 16.69 11.53 24.98
C GLY A 224 15.18 11.72 24.85
N ALA A 225 14.70 12.58 23.96
CA ALA A 225 13.27 12.86 23.81
C ALA A 225 12.50 11.73 23.15
N GLY A 226 13.08 11.06 22.15
CA GLY A 226 12.44 10.11 21.25
C GLY A 226 11.79 10.79 20.02
N VAL A 227 11.18 9.97 19.17
CA VAL A 227 10.53 10.45 17.93
C VAL A 227 9.14 11.00 18.19
N ASP A 228 8.72 11.99 17.42
CA ASP A 228 7.37 12.60 17.47
C ASP A 228 6.31 11.68 16.89
N VAL A 229 6.68 10.98 15.80
CA VAL A 229 5.76 10.14 15.03
C VAL A 229 6.37 8.78 14.75
N MET A 230 5.63 7.74 15.10
CA MET A 230 5.90 6.35 14.71
C MET A 230 4.91 5.93 13.61
N LEU A 231 5.44 5.48 12.48
CA LEU A 231 4.70 4.88 11.37
C LEU A 231 4.99 3.38 11.36
N GLU A 232 4.07 2.59 11.92
CA GLU A 232 4.26 1.14 12.07
C GLU A 232 3.80 0.40 10.81
N MET A 233 4.75 -0.19 10.08
CA MET A 233 4.54 -0.83 8.78
C MET A 233 4.90 -2.32 8.76
N SER A 234 5.49 -2.83 9.85
CA SER A 234 6.04 -4.19 9.89
C SER A 234 5.00 -5.24 10.30
N GLY A 235 4.12 -4.89 11.23
CA GLY A 235 3.26 -5.83 11.94
C GLY A 235 4.03 -6.81 12.83
N HIS A 236 5.34 -6.58 13.07
CA HIS A 236 6.14 -7.48 13.89
C HIS A 236 6.10 -7.04 15.37
N PRO A 237 5.81 -7.96 16.32
CA PRO A 237 5.68 -7.60 17.74
C PRO A 237 6.86 -6.82 18.30
N ASP A 238 8.10 -7.28 18.06
CA ASP A 238 9.29 -6.60 18.57
C ASP A 238 9.50 -5.20 17.96
N ALA A 239 9.14 -5.01 16.68
CA ALA A 239 9.21 -3.70 16.03
C ALA A 239 8.19 -2.74 16.62
N ILE A 240 6.99 -3.23 16.94
CA ILE A 240 5.95 -2.47 17.62
C ILE A 240 6.42 -2.05 19.01
N HIS A 241 6.91 -3.00 19.84
CA HIS A 241 7.40 -2.71 21.20
C HIS A 241 8.56 -1.70 21.18
N LYS A 242 9.59 -1.94 20.37
CA LYS A 242 10.72 -1.01 20.24
C LYS A 242 10.27 0.35 19.73
N GLY A 243 9.30 0.39 18.79
CA GLY A 243 8.72 1.63 18.29
C GLY A 243 8.06 2.46 19.38
N PHE A 244 7.28 1.84 20.26
CA PHE A 244 6.70 2.53 21.42
C PHE A 244 7.76 2.99 22.43
N GLN A 245 8.86 2.25 22.63
CA GLN A 245 9.96 2.69 23.47
C GLN A 245 10.63 3.96 22.91
N MET A 246 10.80 4.05 21.60
CA MET A 246 11.37 5.20 20.90
C MET A 246 10.40 6.39 20.77
N LEU A 247 9.09 6.19 20.95
CA LEU A 247 8.08 7.24 20.85
C LEU A 247 8.15 8.15 22.08
N ARG A 248 8.23 9.48 21.87
CA ARG A 248 8.23 10.44 22.95
C ARG A 248 6.88 10.56 23.67
N PRO A 249 6.84 11.10 24.90
CA PRO A 249 5.58 11.55 25.50
C PRO A 249 4.85 12.57 24.60
N GLY A 250 3.53 12.41 24.45
CA GLY A 250 2.69 13.19 23.55
C GLY A 250 2.86 12.84 22.07
N GLY A 251 3.63 11.81 21.74
CA GLY A 251 3.85 11.38 20.36
C GLY A 251 2.66 10.65 19.74
N ARG A 252 2.69 10.46 18.40
CA ARG A 252 1.66 9.77 17.62
C ARG A 252 2.20 8.44 17.06
N ALA A 253 1.45 7.36 17.25
CA ALA A 253 1.68 6.07 16.60
C ALA A 253 0.57 5.77 15.59
N SER A 254 0.91 5.67 14.30
CA SER A 254 0.01 5.24 13.22
C SER A 254 0.32 3.80 12.84
N LEU A 255 -0.61 2.89 13.07
CA LEU A 255 -0.44 1.45 12.93
C LEU A 255 -1.11 0.97 11.65
N LEU A 256 -0.33 0.53 10.67
CA LEU A 256 -0.80 -0.06 9.41
C LEU A 256 -0.38 -1.53 9.26
N GLY A 257 0.78 -1.91 9.77
CA GLY A 257 1.27 -3.29 9.71
C GLY A 257 0.28 -4.26 10.36
N ILE A 258 0.06 -5.41 9.73
CA ILE A 258 -0.89 -6.42 10.21
C ILE A 258 -0.11 -7.54 10.90
N PRO A 259 -0.16 -7.64 12.26
CA PRO A 259 0.46 -8.72 12.97
C PRO A 259 -0.18 -10.07 12.65
N LYS A 260 0.65 -11.13 12.56
CA LYS A 260 0.16 -12.50 12.36
C LYS A 260 -0.58 -13.04 13.58
N ASP A 261 -0.13 -12.63 14.76
CA ASP A 261 -0.66 -13.04 16.06
C ASP A 261 -0.97 -11.82 16.93
N PRO A 262 -1.80 -11.94 17.98
CA PRO A 262 -2.06 -10.85 18.92
C PRO A 262 -0.78 -10.29 19.54
N VAL A 263 -0.69 -8.97 19.63
CA VAL A 263 0.44 -8.25 20.22
C VAL A 263 0.02 -7.73 21.60
N THR A 264 0.85 -7.98 22.61
CA THR A 264 0.67 -7.44 23.97
C THR A 264 1.41 -6.10 24.04
N LEU A 265 0.75 -5.05 24.53
CA LEU A 265 1.37 -3.75 24.83
C LEU A 265 1.26 -3.47 26.33
N ASP A 266 2.26 -2.82 26.89
CA ASP A 266 2.17 -2.20 28.21
C ASP A 266 1.41 -0.88 28.08
N LEU A 267 0.08 -0.97 28.20
CA LEU A 267 -0.78 0.20 28.04
C LEU A 267 -0.43 1.34 29.01
N VAL A 268 0.09 1.01 30.19
CA VAL A 268 0.44 2.03 31.19
C VAL A 268 1.62 2.86 30.72
N ASN A 269 2.73 2.19 30.38
CA ASN A 269 3.98 2.87 30.04
C ASN A 269 4.06 3.28 28.56
N ASP A 270 3.50 2.48 27.65
CA ASP A 270 3.59 2.75 26.20
C ASP A 270 2.56 3.78 25.70
N VAL A 271 1.39 3.87 26.39
CA VAL A 271 0.28 4.71 25.90
C VAL A 271 -0.13 5.75 26.95
N ILE A 272 -0.58 5.32 28.16
CA ILE A 272 -1.23 6.21 29.11
C ILE A 272 -0.25 7.25 29.68
N PHE A 273 0.88 6.82 30.23
CA PHE A 273 1.87 7.72 30.83
C PHE A 273 2.62 8.55 29.79
N LYS A 274 2.67 8.08 28.54
CA LYS A 274 3.17 8.90 27.43
C LYS A 274 2.13 9.90 26.93
N GLY A 275 0.84 9.76 27.26
CA GLY A 275 -0.21 10.55 26.61
C GLY A 275 -0.19 10.37 25.08
N ALA A 276 0.17 9.18 24.61
CA ALA A 276 0.37 8.91 23.20
C ALA A 276 -0.97 8.85 22.44
N THR A 277 -0.98 9.37 21.21
CA THR A 277 -2.09 9.15 20.27
C THR A 277 -1.81 7.88 19.47
N VAL A 278 -2.64 6.85 19.62
CA VAL A 278 -2.54 5.60 18.87
C VAL A 278 -3.72 5.49 17.92
N GLN A 279 -3.45 5.32 16.62
CA GLN A 279 -4.50 5.21 15.62
C GLN A 279 -4.23 4.06 14.65
N GLY A 280 -5.27 3.26 14.37
CA GLY A 280 -5.26 2.27 13.30
C GLY A 280 -5.48 2.93 11.96
N ILE A 281 -4.71 2.50 10.97
CA ILE A 281 -4.84 2.95 9.58
C ILE A 281 -5.40 1.78 8.76
N TYR A 282 -6.48 2.04 8.03
CA TYR A 282 -7.09 1.05 7.16
C TYR A 282 -7.35 1.65 5.77
N GLY A 283 -6.69 1.09 4.77
CA GLY A 283 -6.85 1.52 3.38
C GLY A 283 -6.52 3.01 3.18
N ARG A 284 -7.26 3.63 2.30
CA ARG A 284 -7.13 5.03 1.87
C ARG A 284 -8.41 5.79 2.20
N ARG A 285 -8.32 7.00 2.71
CA ARG A 285 -9.51 7.85 2.84
C ARG A 285 -10.04 8.18 1.45
N MET A 286 -11.19 7.63 1.11
CA MET A 286 -11.83 7.84 -0.20
C MET A 286 -12.57 9.19 -0.23
N PHE A 287 -12.21 10.20 -1.09
CA PHE A 287 -11.08 10.16 -2.02
C PHE A 287 -10.02 11.21 -1.64
N GLU A 288 -10.03 11.69 -0.41
CA GLU A 288 -9.08 12.69 0.11
C GLU A 288 -7.63 12.26 -0.16
N THR A 289 -7.28 11.01 0.20
CA THR A 289 -5.94 10.47 -0.01
C THR A 289 -5.56 10.41 -1.49
N TRP A 290 -6.53 10.14 -2.37
CA TRP A 290 -6.31 10.09 -3.82
C TRP A 290 -5.95 11.47 -4.38
N VAL A 291 -6.60 12.53 -3.90
CA VAL A 291 -6.27 13.91 -4.27
C VAL A 291 -4.85 14.24 -3.81
N GLN A 292 -4.53 14.03 -2.53
CA GLN A 292 -3.22 14.34 -1.96
C GLN A 292 -2.09 13.60 -2.69
N MET A 293 -2.28 12.30 -2.94
CA MET A 293 -1.33 11.46 -3.66
C MET A 293 -1.11 11.92 -5.09
N THR A 294 -2.20 12.26 -5.81
CA THR A 294 -2.13 12.75 -7.19
C THR A 294 -1.30 14.03 -7.27
N GLU A 295 -1.51 14.98 -6.36
CA GLU A 295 -0.75 16.23 -6.35
C GLU A 295 0.74 15.99 -6.04
N LEU A 296 1.05 15.09 -5.10
CA LEU A 296 2.45 14.72 -4.82
C LEU A 296 3.15 14.11 -6.04
N LEU A 297 2.47 13.21 -6.76
CA LEU A 297 3.00 12.56 -7.96
C LEU A 297 3.12 13.53 -9.14
N LYS A 298 2.08 14.29 -9.44
CA LYS A 298 2.01 15.24 -10.54
C LYS A 298 3.11 16.30 -10.47
N HIS A 299 3.43 16.74 -9.27
CA HIS A 299 4.47 17.75 -9.03
C HIS A 299 5.86 17.15 -8.76
N GLY A 300 6.06 15.84 -9.00
CA GLY A 300 7.35 15.18 -8.84
C GLY A 300 7.92 15.24 -7.42
N ARG A 301 7.05 15.25 -6.40
CA ARG A 301 7.48 15.35 -5.00
C ARG A 301 7.95 14.03 -4.42
N LEU A 302 7.66 12.91 -5.08
CA LEU A 302 8.01 11.57 -4.63
C LEU A 302 9.03 10.94 -5.57
N ASN A 303 10.16 10.49 -5.03
CA ASN A 303 11.10 9.64 -5.74
C ASN A 303 10.79 8.17 -5.43
N LEU A 304 10.06 7.50 -6.31
CA LEU A 304 9.68 6.10 -6.17
C LEU A 304 10.48 5.16 -7.08
N GLU A 305 11.38 5.69 -7.92
CA GLU A 305 12.19 4.88 -8.86
C GLU A 305 12.95 3.73 -8.20
N PRO A 306 13.53 3.88 -6.98
CA PRO A 306 14.24 2.79 -6.34
C PRO A 306 13.39 1.56 -6.01
N LEU A 307 12.04 1.69 -5.98
CA LEU A 307 11.12 0.57 -5.72
C LEU A 307 11.05 -0.42 -6.89
N PHE A 308 11.18 0.10 -8.12
CA PHE A 308 10.93 -0.69 -9.32
C PHE A 308 12.21 -1.37 -9.78
N LYS A 309 12.26 -2.69 -9.65
CA LYS A 309 13.40 -3.48 -10.09
C LYS A 309 13.11 -4.25 -11.36
N GLU A 310 11.94 -4.86 -11.44
CA GLU A 310 11.61 -5.82 -12.50
C GLU A 310 10.27 -5.51 -13.15
N ARG A 311 10.25 -5.70 -14.47
CA ARG A 311 9.07 -5.60 -15.34
C ARG A 311 8.94 -6.91 -16.08
N MET A 312 7.83 -7.61 -15.91
CA MET A 312 7.65 -8.96 -16.43
C MET A 312 6.32 -9.09 -17.17
N PRO A 313 6.22 -9.94 -18.21
CA PRO A 313 4.94 -10.32 -18.75
C PRO A 313 4.19 -11.18 -17.70
N LEU A 314 2.86 -11.24 -17.81
CA LEU A 314 2.02 -11.94 -16.83
C LEU A 314 2.35 -13.45 -16.77
N GLU A 315 2.82 -14.05 -17.88
CA GLU A 315 3.23 -15.45 -18.00
C GLU A 315 4.39 -15.83 -17.06
N LYS A 316 5.18 -14.83 -16.61
CA LYS A 316 6.28 -15.03 -15.66
C LYS A 316 5.88 -14.82 -14.21
N PHE A 317 4.61 -15.05 -13.88
CA PHE A 317 4.11 -14.79 -12.53
C PHE A 317 4.86 -15.61 -11.45
N ASP A 318 5.23 -16.87 -11.70
CA ASP A 318 5.97 -17.68 -10.72
C ASP A 318 7.36 -17.09 -10.40
N ASP A 319 8.08 -16.58 -11.41
CA ASP A 319 9.37 -15.91 -11.23
C ASP A 319 9.19 -14.62 -10.41
N ALA A 320 8.13 -13.85 -10.70
CA ALA A 320 7.81 -12.60 -10.02
C ALA A 320 7.46 -12.82 -8.53
N PHE A 321 6.64 -13.82 -8.22
CA PHE A 321 6.31 -14.18 -6.85
C PHE A 321 7.53 -14.68 -6.08
N SER A 322 8.37 -15.53 -6.69
CA SER A 322 9.61 -16.03 -6.10
C SER A 322 10.59 -14.89 -5.79
N LEU A 323 10.71 -13.91 -6.69
CA LEU A 323 11.57 -12.74 -6.47
C LEU A 323 11.10 -11.89 -5.28
N LEU A 324 9.80 -11.69 -5.11
CA LEU A 324 9.25 -10.96 -3.98
C LEU A 324 9.38 -11.73 -2.66
N GLU A 325 9.15 -13.05 -2.67
CA GLU A 325 9.36 -13.92 -1.50
C GLU A 325 10.81 -13.88 -1.01
N SER A 326 11.80 -13.74 -1.92
CA SER A 326 13.22 -13.62 -1.55
C SER A 326 13.57 -12.29 -0.84
N GLY A 327 12.68 -11.29 -0.88
CA GLY A 327 12.91 -9.96 -0.31
C GLY A 327 13.93 -9.10 -1.08
N GLN A 328 14.31 -9.49 -2.30
CA GLN A 328 15.29 -8.78 -3.13
C GLN A 328 14.68 -7.72 -4.07
N ALA A 329 13.36 -7.57 -4.06
CA ALA A 329 12.66 -6.56 -4.84
C ALA A 329 11.75 -5.71 -3.96
N GLY A 330 11.61 -4.43 -4.29
CA GLY A 330 10.60 -3.53 -3.73
C GLY A 330 9.24 -3.80 -4.35
N LYS A 331 9.12 -3.61 -5.66
CA LYS A 331 7.92 -3.85 -6.46
C LYS A 331 8.28 -4.57 -7.77
N VAL A 332 7.40 -5.49 -8.18
CA VAL A 332 7.43 -6.15 -9.49
C VAL A 332 6.15 -5.77 -10.22
N LEU A 333 6.31 -5.40 -11.50
CA LEU A 333 5.20 -5.02 -12.38
C LEU A 333 4.95 -6.09 -13.43
N PHE A 334 3.67 -6.39 -13.65
CA PHE A 334 3.19 -7.17 -14.78
C PHE A 334 2.69 -6.26 -15.89
N TYR A 335 2.89 -6.68 -17.12
CA TYR A 335 2.39 -6.06 -18.35
C TYR A 335 1.53 -7.08 -19.12
N PRO A 336 0.24 -7.24 -18.76
CA PRO A 336 -0.61 -8.28 -19.36
C PRO A 336 -0.84 -8.11 -20.86
N ASN A 337 -0.80 -6.88 -21.37
CA ASN A 337 -0.94 -6.54 -22.78
C ASN A 337 0.39 -6.17 -23.47
N GLY A 338 1.52 -6.58 -22.88
CA GLY A 338 2.84 -6.14 -23.30
C GLY A 338 3.20 -4.75 -22.80
N ALA A 339 4.50 -4.48 -22.59
CA ALA A 339 4.96 -3.16 -22.21
C ALA A 339 4.68 -2.15 -23.33
N ALA A 340 4.30 -0.91 -22.96
CA ALA A 340 4.25 0.17 -23.93
C ALA A 340 5.63 0.33 -24.57
N LYS A 341 5.67 0.38 -25.91
CA LYS A 341 6.90 0.55 -26.72
C LYS A 341 7.44 1.96 -26.52
#